data_d7d5722e250971abd87fbf6d8c6b7da5
#
_entry.id   d7d5722e250971abd87fbf6d8c6b7da5
#
_cell.length_a   1.000
_cell.length_b   1.000
_cell.length_c   1.000
_cell.angle_alpha   90.00
_cell.angle_beta   90.00
_cell.angle_gamma   90.00
#
_symmetry.space_group_name_H-M   'P 1'
#
loop_
_entity.id
_entity.type
_entity.pdbx_description
1 polymer ?
#
loop_
_entity_poly.entity_id
_entity_poly.type
_entity_poly.pdbx_seq_one_letter_code
_entity_poly.pdbx_strand_id
1 'polypeptide(L)'
;MSTKYKLFSQYLDYYRRKNSLTPKEIRNIIDYSNHDFYGIAPFVSNTPFVLNTPFVHQTSLDILADVASKYELWQKENEIEIESPVQPKTKVHIDSAIHNISDLISIVEKYQVSDAVEYNIDVKMLHQISGELRELDALVGLKTLKKNVLDQILYFSQGLSGPGEYKHMVIYGSPGTGKTDIAKILGRLYANMGILGVGSALGVGSTSKSGSFRKATRSDLVAGYLGQTAIKTKALVSESLGGVLFIDEIYSLGDDSFSKECADTLCELLSENKDKLIVIVAGYQNEVNERFFKLNAGLESRFTWRFTIDDYTSAELWKMFKNKITAIGWTHNIQDDVGEHWFKQKYADFPAFGRDIEALIFKVKIAHSRRVYGKTEQADLKTIVVADLDAGFLQFKESMKSSSVYNEKKFVSSMFL
;
A
#
# COMPACT_ATOMS: atom_id res chain seq x y z
N MET A 1 -19.89 8.90 29.09
CA MET A 1 -21.23 8.28 29.30
C MET A 1 -21.40 7.18 28.27
N SER A 2 -21.68 5.94 28.73
CA SER A 2 -21.81 4.74 27.88
C SER A 2 -22.94 4.95 26.85
N THR A 3 -22.75 4.45 25.62
CA THR A 3 -23.74 4.45 24.53
C THR A 3 -25.09 3.86 24.99
N LYS A 4 -25.05 2.86 25.87
CA LYS A 4 -26.22 2.24 26.52
C LYS A 4 -27.06 3.25 27.31
N TYR A 5 -26.44 4.17 28.05
CA TYR A 5 -27.15 5.19 28.82
C TYR A 5 -27.91 6.18 27.90
N LYS A 6 -27.28 6.52 26.77
CA LYS A 6 -27.88 7.42 25.77
C LYS A 6 -29.10 6.77 25.08
N LEU A 7 -29.01 5.49 24.75
CA LEU A 7 -30.10 4.70 24.16
C LEU A 7 -31.25 4.49 25.14
N PHE A 8 -30.94 4.16 26.40
CA PHE A 8 -31.97 4.02 27.44
C PHE A 8 -32.67 5.35 27.72
N SER A 9 -31.97 6.47 27.74
CA SER A 9 -32.58 7.80 27.88
C SER A 9 -33.52 8.12 26.70
N GLN A 10 -33.13 7.81 25.47
CA GLN A 10 -33.96 7.99 24.27
C GLN A 10 -35.23 7.13 24.32
N TYR A 11 -35.10 5.89 24.80
CA TYR A 11 -36.23 4.99 24.98
C TYR A 11 -37.20 5.48 26.06
N LEU A 12 -36.70 5.97 27.21
CA LEU A 12 -37.53 6.55 28.25
C LEU A 12 -38.31 7.78 27.77
N ASP A 13 -37.69 8.63 26.93
CA ASP A 13 -38.37 9.76 26.32
C ASP A 13 -39.46 9.34 25.32
N TYR A 14 -39.21 8.28 24.54
CA TYR A 14 -40.20 7.70 23.66
C TYR A 14 -41.38 7.09 24.46
N TYR A 15 -41.05 6.30 25.50
CA TYR A 15 -42.05 5.63 26.33
C TYR A 15 -42.93 6.64 27.09
N ARG A 16 -42.33 7.75 27.56
CA ARG A 16 -43.02 8.87 28.14
C ARG A 16 -44.07 9.48 27.21
N ARG A 17 -43.68 9.74 25.96
CA ARG A 17 -44.57 10.33 24.96
C ARG A 17 -45.73 9.40 24.60
N LYS A 18 -45.50 8.10 24.52
CA LYS A 18 -46.45 7.10 24.13
C LYS A 18 -47.48 6.76 25.24
N ASN A 19 -47.08 6.81 26.50
CA ASN A 19 -47.91 6.37 27.63
C ASN A 19 -48.39 7.53 28.52
N SER A 20 -48.15 8.79 28.14
CA SER A 20 -48.57 10.00 28.88
C SER A 20 -48.14 10.02 30.33
N LEU A 21 -46.96 9.47 30.66
CA LEU A 21 -46.43 9.41 32.01
C LEU A 21 -46.00 10.80 32.52
N THR A 22 -46.31 11.07 33.80
CA THR A 22 -45.90 12.29 34.47
C THR A 22 -44.42 12.33 34.74
N PRO A 23 -43.78 13.54 34.84
CA PRO A 23 -42.38 13.68 35.20
C PRO A 23 -42.00 13.04 36.56
N LYS A 24 -42.97 12.89 37.48
CA LYS A 24 -42.76 12.27 38.79
C LYS A 24 -42.64 10.73 38.69
N GLU A 25 -43.47 10.12 37.84
CA GLU A 25 -43.40 8.66 37.59
C GLU A 25 -42.11 8.28 36.89
N ILE A 26 -41.65 9.07 35.95
CA ILE A 26 -40.37 8.84 35.28
C ILE A 26 -39.18 9.03 36.23
N ARG A 27 -39.21 10.04 37.07
CA ARG A 27 -38.16 10.28 38.07
C ARG A 27 -38.06 9.11 39.03
N ASN A 28 -39.17 8.53 39.46
CA ASN A 28 -39.18 7.32 40.25
C ASN A 28 -38.55 6.13 39.51
N ILE A 29 -38.82 5.95 38.21
CA ILE A 29 -38.21 4.91 37.40
C ILE A 29 -36.69 5.12 37.28
N ILE A 30 -36.24 6.38 37.09
CA ILE A 30 -34.81 6.70 36.97
C ILE A 30 -34.10 6.56 38.33
N ASP A 31 -34.72 7.02 39.43
CA ASP A 31 -34.12 6.91 40.76
C ASP A 31 -33.97 5.43 41.20
N TYR A 32 -34.92 4.56 40.87
CA TYR A 32 -34.77 3.13 41.05
C TYR A 32 -33.65 2.51 40.18
N SER A 33 -33.47 2.98 38.95
CA SER A 33 -32.40 2.51 38.09
C SER A 33 -31.01 3.00 38.53
N ASN A 34 -30.90 4.13 39.14
CA ASN A 34 -29.62 4.70 39.65
C ASN A 34 -29.08 4.01 40.92
N HIS A 35 -29.94 3.42 41.73
CA HIS A 35 -29.51 2.66 42.92
C HIS A 35 -28.96 1.26 42.59
N ASP A 36 -29.33 0.70 41.43
CA ASP A 36 -28.92 -0.68 41.06
C ASP A 36 -28.41 -0.80 39.62
N PHE A 37 -27.77 0.22 39.08
CA PHE A 37 -27.23 0.17 37.70
C PHE A 37 -26.16 -0.90 37.49
N TYR A 38 -25.58 -1.45 38.56
CA TYR A 38 -24.73 -2.66 38.53
C TYR A 38 -25.57 -3.97 38.54
N GLY A 39 -26.87 -3.89 38.77
CA GLY A 39 -27.79 -5.03 38.86
C GLY A 39 -28.67 -5.29 37.63
N ILE A 40 -28.69 -4.39 36.63
CA ILE A 40 -29.51 -4.59 35.41
C ILE A 40 -28.87 -5.56 34.39
N ALA A 41 -27.57 -5.81 34.49
CA ALA A 41 -26.86 -6.83 33.68
C ALA A 41 -27.39 -8.27 33.85
N PRO A 42 -27.98 -8.70 34.99
CA PRO A 42 -28.52 -10.05 35.16
C PRO A 42 -29.93 -10.27 34.62
N PHE A 43 -30.67 -9.24 34.22
CA PHE A 43 -32.05 -9.42 33.72
C PHE A 43 -32.14 -10.10 32.37
N VAL A 44 -31.04 -10.36 31.71
CA VAL A 44 -30.95 -11.08 30.41
C VAL A 44 -30.61 -12.57 30.59
N SER A 45 -30.31 -13.04 31.83
CA SER A 45 -30.06 -14.46 32.08
C SER A 45 -31.20 -15.04 32.95
N ASN A 46 -31.82 -16.12 32.48
CA ASN A 46 -32.91 -16.90 33.06
C ASN A 46 -32.66 -17.43 34.49
N THR A 47 -32.39 -16.57 35.47
CA THR A 47 -32.31 -16.94 36.87
C THR A 47 -33.31 -16.13 37.68
N PRO A 48 -34.18 -16.77 38.54
CA PRO A 48 -35.13 -16.03 39.37
C PRO A 48 -34.40 -15.24 40.44
N PHE A 49 -34.41 -13.93 40.32
CA PHE A 49 -33.85 -13.05 41.37
C PHE A 49 -34.86 -12.88 42.50
N VAL A 50 -34.55 -13.38 43.67
CA VAL A 50 -35.33 -13.16 44.88
C VAL A 50 -34.87 -11.84 45.52
N LEU A 51 -35.67 -10.79 45.34
CA LEU A 51 -35.48 -9.48 46.01
C LEU A 51 -35.96 -9.61 47.46
N ASN A 52 -35.05 -9.75 48.41
CA ASN A 52 -35.32 -9.57 49.81
C ASN A 52 -35.18 -8.13 50.24
N THR A 53 -36.10 -7.26 49.81
CA THR A 53 -36.25 -5.91 50.35
C THR A 53 -37.71 -5.63 50.74
N PRO A 54 -38.01 -5.16 51.97
CA PRO A 54 -39.35 -5.19 52.52
C PRO A 54 -40.29 -4.05 52.11
N PHE A 55 -39.97 -3.29 51.02
CA PHE A 55 -40.77 -2.10 50.65
C PHE A 55 -40.84 -1.82 49.14
N VAL A 56 -41.07 -2.82 48.29
CA VAL A 56 -41.38 -2.55 46.88
C VAL A 56 -42.86 -2.82 46.66
N HIS A 57 -43.63 -1.80 46.34
CA HIS A 57 -45.04 -1.96 45.95
C HIS A 57 -45.12 -2.83 44.67
N GLN A 58 -46.00 -3.84 44.65
CA GLN A 58 -46.20 -4.79 43.54
C GLN A 58 -46.38 -4.06 42.20
N THR A 59 -47.08 -2.91 42.22
CA THR A 59 -47.29 -2.03 41.04
C THR A 59 -46.03 -1.44 40.45
N SER A 60 -44.98 -1.24 41.24
CA SER A 60 -43.69 -0.75 40.74
C SER A 60 -42.87 -1.82 40.02
N LEU A 61 -42.96 -3.05 40.50
CA LEU A 61 -42.31 -4.21 39.82
C LEU A 61 -42.99 -4.55 38.51
N ASP A 62 -44.31 -4.47 38.43
CA ASP A 62 -45.06 -4.72 37.22
C ASP A 62 -44.77 -3.67 36.14
N ILE A 63 -44.59 -2.40 36.54
CA ILE A 63 -44.19 -1.30 35.64
C ILE A 63 -42.77 -1.54 35.12
N LEU A 64 -41.83 -1.93 35.98
CA LEU A 64 -40.45 -2.22 35.58
C LEU A 64 -40.36 -3.42 34.61
N ALA A 65 -41.13 -4.46 34.84
CA ALA A 65 -41.21 -5.63 33.96
C ALA A 65 -41.82 -5.26 32.59
N ASP A 66 -42.86 -4.43 32.58
CA ASP A 66 -43.46 -3.92 31.33
C ASP A 66 -42.51 -3.01 30.55
N VAL A 67 -41.77 -2.13 31.22
CA VAL A 67 -40.76 -1.27 30.62
C VAL A 67 -39.60 -2.10 30.04
N ALA A 68 -39.16 -3.13 30.77
CA ALA A 68 -38.06 -4.00 30.30
C ALA A 68 -38.48 -4.82 29.05
N SER A 69 -39.67 -5.42 29.05
CA SER A 69 -40.18 -6.21 27.90
C SER A 69 -40.40 -5.35 26.66
N LYS A 70 -40.95 -4.14 26.84
CA LYS A 70 -41.12 -3.18 25.74
C LYS A 70 -39.84 -2.58 25.22
N TYR A 71 -38.81 -2.44 26.07
CA TYR A 71 -37.48 -2.03 25.64
C TYR A 71 -36.80 -3.08 24.78
N GLU A 72 -36.93 -4.37 25.14
CA GLU A 72 -36.43 -5.47 24.29
C GLU A 72 -37.13 -5.53 22.92
N LEU A 73 -38.47 -5.33 22.88
CA LEU A 73 -39.22 -5.25 21.65
C LEU A 73 -38.77 -4.06 20.79
N TRP A 74 -38.60 -2.89 21.40
CA TRP A 74 -38.13 -1.69 20.72
C TRP A 74 -36.73 -1.86 20.15
N GLN A 75 -35.81 -2.57 20.86
CA GLN A 75 -34.49 -2.90 20.35
C GLN A 75 -34.54 -3.79 19.12
N LYS A 76 -35.41 -4.80 19.13
CA LYS A 76 -35.62 -5.68 17.96
C LYS A 76 -36.22 -4.92 16.76
N GLU A 77 -37.19 -4.03 17.00
CA GLU A 77 -37.84 -3.23 15.94
C GLU A 77 -36.91 -2.22 15.30
N ASN A 78 -35.87 -1.75 16.01
CA ASN A 78 -34.92 -0.77 15.50
C ASN A 78 -33.57 -1.38 15.09
N GLU A 79 -33.45 -2.71 14.99
CA GLU A 79 -32.22 -3.43 14.63
C GLU A 79 -30.98 -2.99 15.43
N ILE A 80 -31.17 -2.66 16.73
CA ILE A 80 -30.06 -2.23 17.58
C ILE A 80 -29.38 -3.48 18.11
N GLU A 81 -28.27 -3.88 17.48
CA GLU A 81 -27.36 -4.88 18.03
C GLU A 81 -26.76 -4.34 19.34
N ILE A 82 -27.05 -5.01 20.45
CA ILE A 82 -26.35 -4.74 21.71
C ILE A 82 -24.98 -5.40 21.57
N GLU A 83 -23.94 -4.60 21.42
CA GLU A 83 -22.57 -5.11 21.54
C GLU A 83 -22.47 -5.91 22.85
N SER A 84 -22.16 -7.20 22.72
CA SER A 84 -21.87 -8.07 23.85
C SER A 84 -20.79 -7.42 24.72
N PRO A 85 -20.79 -7.61 26.05
CA PRO A 85 -19.79 -7.02 26.93
C PRO A 85 -18.41 -7.38 26.43
N VAL A 86 -17.62 -6.38 26.06
CA VAL A 86 -16.25 -6.54 25.56
C VAL A 86 -15.47 -7.27 26.63
N GLN A 87 -15.12 -8.53 26.38
CA GLN A 87 -14.26 -9.29 27.28
C GLN A 87 -12.90 -8.59 27.39
N PRO A 88 -12.28 -8.53 28.57
CA PRO A 88 -10.99 -7.89 28.71
C PRO A 88 -9.96 -8.57 27.79
N LYS A 89 -9.40 -7.81 26.85
CA LYS A 89 -8.39 -8.32 25.94
C LYS A 89 -7.11 -8.61 26.69
N THR A 90 -6.48 -9.72 26.37
CA THR A 90 -5.14 -10.04 26.87
C THR A 90 -4.12 -9.10 26.22
N LYS A 91 -3.40 -8.33 27.05
CA LYS A 91 -2.36 -7.43 26.53
C LYS A 91 -1.06 -8.22 26.30
N VAL A 92 -0.57 -8.19 25.08
CA VAL A 92 0.70 -8.82 24.71
C VAL A 92 1.66 -7.72 24.23
N HIS A 93 2.80 -7.61 24.91
CA HIS A 93 3.84 -6.67 24.53
C HIS A 93 4.84 -7.36 23.60
N ILE A 94 5.03 -6.78 22.41
CA ILE A 94 6.02 -7.22 21.43
C ILE A 94 7.26 -6.32 21.62
N ASP A 95 8.29 -6.91 22.22
CA ASP A 95 9.59 -6.26 22.39
C ASP A 95 10.56 -6.83 21.35
N SER A 96 10.54 -6.23 20.16
CA SER A 96 11.41 -6.62 19.05
C SER A 96 12.06 -5.38 18.45
N ALA A 97 13.39 -5.38 18.40
CA ALA A 97 14.12 -4.36 17.65
C ALA A 97 13.89 -4.58 16.15
N ILE A 98 13.40 -3.57 15.46
CA ILE A 98 13.07 -3.63 14.03
C ILE A 98 14.18 -2.88 13.27
N HIS A 99 14.98 -3.61 12.52
CA HIS A 99 16.11 -3.07 11.74
C HIS A 99 15.92 -3.23 10.22
N ASN A 100 15.09 -4.20 9.81
CA ASN A 100 14.86 -4.52 8.41
C ASN A 100 13.43 -5.04 8.18
N ILE A 101 13.05 -5.18 6.91
CA ILE A 101 11.70 -5.65 6.52
C ILE A 101 11.44 -7.09 6.98
N SER A 102 12.48 -7.95 7.00
CA SER A 102 12.35 -9.33 7.45
C SER A 102 11.95 -9.42 8.93
N ASP A 103 12.30 -8.43 9.76
CA ASP A 103 11.87 -8.36 11.17
C ASP A 103 10.34 -8.16 11.27
N LEU A 104 9.76 -7.30 10.41
CA LEU A 104 8.30 -7.13 10.33
C LEU A 104 7.61 -8.41 9.85
N ILE A 105 8.20 -9.11 8.88
CA ILE A 105 7.67 -10.40 8.40
C ILE A 105 7.69 -11.44 9.53
N SER A 106 8.76 -11.49 10.33
CA SER A 106 8.87 -12.39 11.48
C SER A 106 7.80 -12.10 12.54
N ILE A 107 7.43 -10.83 12.75
CA ILE A 107 6.32 -10.45 13.64
C ILE A 107 4.98 -10.99 13.10
N VAL A 108 4.71 -10.82 11.81
CA VAL A 108 3.50 -11.34 11.16
C VAL A 108 3.39 -12.87 11.29
N GLU A 109 4.50 -13.59 11.17
CA GLU A 109 4.52 -15.06 11.28
C GLU A 109 4.33 -15.55 12.72
N LYS A 110 4.82 -14.79 13.70
CA LYS A 110 4.77 -15.16 15.12
C LYS A 110 3.46 -14.78 15.80
N TYR A 111 2.85 -13.64 15.44
CA TYR A 111 1.69 -13.09 16.12
C TYR A 111 0.47 -13.07 15.20
N GLN A 112 -0.59 -13.76 15.62
CA GLN A 112 -1.84 -13.86 14.86
C GLN A 112 -2.82 -12.74 15.25
N VAL A 113 -3.63 -12.29 14.29
CA VAL A 113 -4.71 -11.32 14.55
C VAL A 113 -5.81 -12.02 15.32
N SER A 114 -6.14 -11.48 16.50
CA SER A 114 -7.23 -11.99 17.36
C SER A 114 -7.94 -10.84 18.05
N ASP A 115 -9.26 -10.89 18.11
CA ASP A 115 -10.05 -9.88 18.83
C ASP A 115 -9.90 -10.00 20.37
N ALA A 116 -9.40 -11.14 20.85
CA ALA A 116 -9.15 -11.39 22.27
C ALA A 116 -7.79 -10.84 22.76
N VAL A 117 -6.91 -10.39 21.84
CA VAL A 117 -5.55 -9.95 22.17
C VAL A 117 -5.37 -8.50 21.72
N GLU A 118 -4.77 -7.69 22.58
CA GLU A 118 -4.36 -6.32 22.30
C GLU A 118 -2.83 -6.26 22.25
N TYR A 119 -2.26 -5.89 21.11
CA TYR A 119 -0.83 -5.72 20.93
C TYR A 119 -0.43 -4.26 21.08
N ASN A 120 0.82 -3.99 21.48
CA ASN A 120 1.39 -2.64 21.54
C ASN A 120 1.74 -2.05 20.16
N ILE A 121 1.62 -2.83 19.10
CA ILE A 121 1.78 -2.43 17.69
C ILE A 121 0.59 -2.89 16.87
N ASP A 122 0.36 -2.27 15.70
CA ASP A 122 -0.74 -2.66 14.81
C ASP A 122 -0.41 -3.93 14.00
N VAL A 123 -0.57 -5.09 14.67
CA VAL A 123 -0.37 -6.42 14.04
C VAL A 123 -1.37 -6.64 12.89
N LYS A 124 -2.59 -6.11 13.00
CA LYS A 124 -3.61 -6.25 11.95
C LYS A 124 -3.17 -5.58 10.65
N MET A 125 -2.68 -4.36 10.73
CA MET A 125 -2.13 -3.64 9.57
C MET A 125 -0.93 -4.39 8.98
N LEU A 126 -0.01 -4.92 9.81
CA LEU A 126 1.14 -5.70 9.33
C LEU A 126 0.70 -6.96 8.57
N HIS A 127 -0.35 -7.66 9.02
CA HIS A 127 -0.92 -8.79 8.28
C HIS A 127 -1.50 -8.37 6.93
N GLN A 128 -2.16 -7.21 6.85
CA GLN A 128 -2.73 -6.68 5.60
C GLN A 128 -1.67 -6.40 4.54
N ILE A 129 -0.48 -5.94 4.95
CA ILE A 129 0.63 -5.63 4.03
C ILE A 129 1.67 -6.75 3.91
N SER A 130 1.43 -7.91 4.50
CA SER A 130 2.41 -9.00 4.56
C SER A 130 2.86 -9.51 3.19
N GLY A 131 1.98 -9.48 2.20
CA GLY A 131 2.29 -9.82 0.81
C GLY A 131 3.32 -8.87 0.21
N GLU A 132 3.08 -7.57 0.32
CA GLU A 132 3.94 -6.51 -0.18
C GLU A 132 5.29 -6.47 0.56
N LEU A 133 5.31 -6.75 1.86
CA LEU A 133 6.55 -6.87 2.63
C LEU A 133 7.43 -8.00 2.09
N ARG A 134 6.85 -9.18 1.81
CA ARG A 134 7.57 -10.32 1.24
C ARG A 134 8.05 -10.02 -0.19
N GLU A 135 7.23 -9.40 -1.03
CA GLU A 135 7.63 -8.99 -2.37
C GLU A 135 8.81 -8.00 -2.31
N LEU A 136 8.73 -6.99 -1.44
CA LEU A 136 9.78 -5.99 -1.28
C LEU A 136 11.07 -6.61 -0.73
N ASP A 137 10.98 -7.52 0.24
CA ASP A 137 12.13 -8.22 0.80
C ASP A 137 12.82 -9.12 -0.23
N ALA A 138 12.05 -9.78 -1.10
CA ALA A 138 12.55 -10.65 -2.17
C ALA A 138 13.30 -9.89 -3.28
N LEU A 139 13.08 -8.57 -3.44
CA LEU A 139 13.81 -7.78 -4.42
C LEU A 139 15.31 -7.82 -4.12
N VAL A 140 16.11 -8.00 -5.17
CA VAL A 140 17.57 -8.03 -5.05
C VAL A 140 18.10 -6.63 -4.74
N GLY A 141 19.04 -6.51 -3.80
CA GLY A 141 19.68 -5.24 -3.45
C GLY A 141 18.74 -4.24 -2.79
N LEU A 142 18.77 -2.99 -3.24
CA LEU A 142 17.86 -1.91 -2.83
C LEU A 142 17.92 -1.59 -1.32
N LYS A 143 19.11 -1.67 -0.71
CA LYS A 143 19.28 -1.56 0.74
C LYS A 143 18.79 -0.22 1.28
N THR A 144 19.18 0.88 0.62
CA THR A 144 18.77 2.24 0.99
C THR A 144 17.26 2.42 0.85
N LEU A 145 16.70 1.97 -0.25
CA LEU A 145 15.23 2.01 -0.47
C LEU A 145 14.47 1.23 0.60
N LYS A 146 14.86 -0.02 0.86
CA LYS A 146 14.21 -0.89 1.86
C LYS A 146 14.23 -0.29 3.25
N LYS A 147 15.36 0.33 3.64
CA LYS A 147 15.47 1.04 4.92
C LYS A 147 14.51 2.23 4.97
N ASN A 148 14.50 3.08 3.95
CA ASN A 148 13.63 4.26 3.92
C ASN A 148 12.15 3.87 3.92
N VAL A 149 11.78 2.79 3.23
CA VAL A 149 10.40 2.27 3.23
C VAL A 149 10.05 1.70 4.61
N LEU A 150 10.96 1.00 5.27
CA LEU A 150 10.78 0.54 6.64
C LEU A 150 10.49 1.71 7.59
N ASP A 151 11.34 2.75 7.56
CA ASP A 151 11.17 3.94 8.40
C ASP A 151 9.79 4.59 8.16
N GLN A 152 9.33 4.61 6.92
CA GLN A 152 8.02 5.14 6.55
C GLN A 152 6.86 4.26 7.04
N ILE A 153 6.99 2.93 6.94
CA ILE A 153 6.00 1.99 7.50
C ILE A 153 5.87 2.20 9.01
N LEU A 154 6.99 2.29 9.73
CA LEU A 154 7.00 2.52 11.17
C LEU A 154 6.38 3.87 11.54
N TYR A 155 6.66 4.92 10.76
CA TYR A 155 6.09 6.26 10.96
C TYR A 155 4.56 6.26 10.84
N PHE A 156 4.03 5.66 9.77
CA PHE A 156 2.59 5.61 9.54
C PHE A 156 1.87 4.63 10.48
N SER A 157 2.48 3.48 10.80
CA SER A 157 1.86 2.48 11.69
C SER A 157 1.66 2.99 13.12
N GLN A 158 2.47 3.93 13.55
CA GLN A 158 2.35 4.57 14.87
C GLN A 158 1.38 5.75 14.89
N GLY A 159 0.74 6.08 13.75
CA GLY A 159 -0.17 7.21 13.66
C GLY A 159 0.51 8.56 13.86
N LEU A 160 1.82 8.65 13.61
CA LEU A 160 2.61 9.87 13.82
C LEU A 160 2.40 10.91 12.72
N SER A 161 1.79 10.51 11.58
CA SER A 161 1.48 11.45 10.51
C SER A 161 0.39 12.44 10.95
N GLY A 162 0.69 13.73 10.84
CA GLY A 162 -0.24 14.80 11.15
C GLY A 162 -1.30 15.03 10.06
N PRO A 163 -2.43 15.65 10.40
CA PRO A 163 -3.41 16.07 9.40
C PRO A 163 -2.76 17.09 8.46
N GLY A 164 -2.81 16.81 7.17
CA GLY A 164 -2.32 17.74 6.15
C GLY A 164 -0.91 17.49 5.66
N GLU A 165 -0.23 16.46 6.11
CA GLU A 165 1.06 16.06 5.57
C GLU A 165 0.94 15.48 4.16
N TYR A 166 1.88 15.87 3.28
CA TYR A 166 1.95 15.30 1.95
C TYR A 166 2.56 13.89 1.98
N LYS A 167 1.90 12.97 1.27
CA LYS A 167 2.31 11.56 1.16
C LYS A 167 2.88 11.22 -0.22
N HIS A 168 3.12 12.26 -1.04
CA HIS A 168 3.63 12.07 -2.41
C HIS A 168 5.12 11.77 -2.40
N MET A 169 5.57 10.99 -3.40
CA MET A 169 6.90 10.37 -3.41
C MET A 169 7.62 10.60 -4.72
N VAL A 170 8.94 10.67 -4.64
CA VAL A 170 9.83 10.61 -5.80
C VAL A 170 10.71 9.38 -5.70
N ILE A 171 10.83 8.64 -6.81
CA ILE A 171 11.74 7.50 -6.93
C ILE A 171 12.83 7.87 -7.95
N TYR A 172 14.03 8.09 -7.46
CA TYR A 172 15.21 8.34 -8.27
C TYR A 172 15.96 7.04 -8.57
N GLY A 173 16.46 6.88 -9.78
CA GLY A 173 17.32 5.74 -10.12
C GLY A 173 17.65 5.66 -11.61
N SER A 174 18.71 4.91 -11.91
CA SER A 174 19.18 4.62 -13.25
C SER A 174 18.17 3.83 -14.09
N PRO A 175 18.32 3.72 -15.41
CA PRO A 175 17.45 2.87 -16.24
C PRO A 175 17.50 1.43 -15.81
N GLY A 176 16.39 0.72 -15.89
CA GLY A 176 16.35 -0.73 -15.62
C GLY A 176 16.54 -1.14 -14.15
N THR A 177 16.49 -0.17 -13.20
CA THR A 177 16.59 -0.45 -11.76
C THR A 177 15.27 -0.94 -11.13
N GLY A 178 14.19 -1.05 -11.91
CA GLY A 178 12.91 -1.57 -11.40
C GLY A 178 11.98 -0.53 -10.80
N LYS A 179 12.17 0.78 -11.07
CA LYS A 179 11.34 1.88 -10.54
C LYS A 179 9.84 1.63 -10.65
N THR A 180 9.38 1.15 -11.80
CA THR A 180 7.96 0.87 -12.03
C THR A 180 7.43 -0.26 -11.16
N ASP A 181 8.20 -1.34 -10.96
CA ASP A 181 7.76 -2.47 -10.14
C ASP A 181 7.79 -2.12 -8.66
N ILE A 182 8.81 -1.37 -8.23
CA ILE A 182 8.86 -0.80 -6.88
C ILE A 182 7.65 0.10 -6.62
N ALA A 183 7.32 1.02 -7.55
CA ALA A 183 6.17 1.90 -7.41
C ALA A 183 4.84 1.12 -7.28
N LYS A 184 4.68 0.00 -7.99
CA LYS A 184 3.52 -0.89 -7.85
C LYS A 184 3.44 -1.53 -6.46
N ILE A 185 4.57 -2.03 -5.94
CA ILE A 185 4.62 -2.63 -4.61
C ILE A 185 4.29 -1.58 -3.55
N LEU A 186 4.94 -0.41 -3.60
CA LEU A 186 4.69 0.70 -2.68
C LEU A 186 3.23 1.19 -2.77
N GLY A 187 2.68 1.27 -3.97
CA GLY A 187 1.29 1.66 -4.18
C GLY A 187 0.31 0.75 -3.47
N ARG A 188 0.47 -0.58 -3.61
CA ARG A 188 -0.36 -1.56 -2.90
C ARG A 188 -0.13 -1.52 -1.40
N LEU A 189 1.13 -1.43 -0.97
CA LEU A 189 1.52 -1.34 0.43
C LEU A 189 0.80 -0.18 1.14
N TYR A 190 0.89 1.03 0.60
CA TYR A 190 0.25 2.20 1.22
C TYR A 190 -1.28 2.19 1.13
N ALA A 191 -1.84 1.62 0.08
CA ALA A 191 -3.28 1.41 -0.02
C ALA A 191 -3.77 0.44 1.07
N ASN A 192 -3.06 -0.69 1.28
CA ASN A 192 -3.40 -1.70 2.27
C ASN A 192 -3.11 -1.24 3.72
N MET A 193 -2.20 -0.29 3.93
CA MET A 193 -2.01 0.37 5.23
C MET A 193 -3.16 1.30 5.62
N GLY A 194 -4.09 1.61 4.71
CA GLY A 194 -5.21 2.52 4.98
C GLY A 194 -4.80 3.98 5.15
N ILE A 195 -3.63 4.38 4.64
CA ILE A 195 -3.08 5.74 4.75
C ILE A 195 -3.92 6.77 3.97
N LEU A 196 -4.59 6.32 2.92
CA LEU A 196 -5.56 7.11 2.17
C LEU A 196 -6.89 7.11 2.93
N GLY A 197 -7.33 8.29 3.39
CA GLY A 197 -8.52 8.44 4.25
C GLY A 197 -9.80 7.84 3.69
N VAL A 198 -10.73 7.60 4.57
CA VAL A 198 -12.14 7.12 4.53
C VAL A 198 -12.72 6.39 3.29
N GLY A 199 -12.02 6.32 2.17
CA GLY A 199 -12.48 5.55 1.00
C GLY A 199 -12.11 4.06 1.04
N SER A 200 -11.14 3.66 1.85
CA SER A 200 -10.62 2.30 1.93
C SER A 200 -11.31 1.42 2.98
N ALA A 201 -12.03 2.01 3.96
CA ALA A 201 -12.65 1.29 5.07
C ALA A 201 -14.11 0.88 4.84
N LEU A 202 -14.74 1.33 3.74
CA LEU A 202 -16.12 0.97 3.41
C LEU A 202 -16.17 -0.01 2.24
N GLY A 203 -16.04 -1.28 2.56
CA GLY A 203 -16.32 -2.40 1.66
C GLY A 203 -17.79 -2.55 1.29
N VAL A 204 -18.57 -1.47 1.15
CA VAL A 204 -19.95 -1.54 0.68
C VAL A 204 -20.24 -0.34 -0.23
N GLY A 205 -20.29 -0.56 -1.53
CA GLY A 205 -21.11 0.22 -2.45
C GLY A 205 -20.47 1.31 -3.29
N SER A 206 -19.14 1.53 -3.28
CA SER A 206 -18.54 2.43 -4.28
C SER A 206 -17.89 1.64 -5.43
N THR A 207 -18.29 1.94 -6.65
CA THR A 207 -17.78 1.34 -7.90
C THR A 207 -16.34 1.76 -8.25
N SER A 208 -15.69 2.59 -7.43
CA SER A 208 -14.27 2.91 -7.54
C SER A 208 -13.45 1.87 -6.78
N LYS A 209 -12.59 1.14 -7.50
CA LYS A 209 -11.66 0.14 -6.96
C LYS A 209 -10.73 0.84 -5.96
N SER A 210 -11.05 0.76 -4.66
CA SER A 210 -10.18 1.21 -3.57
C SER A 210 -8.81 0.57 -3.74
N GLY A 211 -7.73 1.38 -3.72
CA GLY A 211 -6.36 0.89 -3.90
C GLY A 211 -5.91 0.72 -5.36
N SER A 212 -6.58 1.34 -6.34
CA SER A 212 -6.17 1.27 -7.74
C SER A 212 -4.79 1.91 -7.96
N PHE A 213 -3.89 1.16 -8.63
CA PHE A 213 -2.63 1.69 -9.14
C PHE A 213 -2.80 2.11 -10.59
N ARG A 214 -2.62 3.40 -10.90
CA ARG A 214 -2.68 3.92 -12.26
C ARG A 214 -1.31 4.41 -12.71
N LYS A 215 -0.80 3.83 -13.79
CA LYS A 215 0.41 4.34 -14.45
C LYS A 215 0.01 5.39 -15.48
N ALA A 216 0.74 6.49 -15.49
CA ALA A 216 0.60 7.58 -16.45
C ALA A 216 1.96 7.98 -17.04
N THR A 217 1.90 8.59 -18.20
CA THR A 217 3.02 9.17 -18.94
C THR A 217 2.69 10.60 -19.33
N ARG A 218 3.64 11.33 -19.94
CA ARG A 218 3.37 12.68 -20.49
C ARG A 218 2.10 12.72 -21.36
N SER A 219 1.90 11.72 -22.20
CA SER A 219 0.75 11.68 -23.12
C SER A 219 -0.60 11.61 -22.40
N ASP A 220 -0.63 11.13 -21.15
CA ASP A 220 -1.84 11.06 -20.35
C ASP A 220 -2.14 12.38 -19.61
N LEU A 221 -1.13 13.22 -19.43
CA LEU A 221 -1.19 14.49 -18.70
C LEU A 221 -1.38 15.68 -19.63
N VAL A 222 -0.59 15.73 -20.71
CA VAL A 222 -0.52 16.88 -21.60
C VAL A 222 -1.44 16.70 -22.82
N ALA A 223 -2.11 17.75 -23.21
CA ALA A 223 -2.93 17.80 -24.42
C ALA A 223 -2.22 18.54 -25.57
N GLY A 224 -2.78 18.47 -26.78
CA GLY A 224 -2.23 19.11 -27.96
C GLY A 224 -2.69 20.54 -28.19
N TYR A 225 -3.65 21.06 -27.39
CA TYR A 225 -4.22 22.39 -27.56
C TYR A 225 -4.24 23.16 -26.25
N LEU A 226 -4.12 24.50 -26.32
CA LEU A 226 -4.15 25.38 -25.15
C LEU A 226 -5.45 25.21 -24.35
N GLY A 227 -5.36 25.23 -23.03
CA GLY A 227 -6.48 25.08 -22.08
C GLY A 227 -7.01 23.66 -21.91
N GLN A 228 -6.56 22.68 -22.71
CA GLN A 228 -7.00 21.29 -22.57
C GLN A 228 -6.11 20.47 -21.63
N THR A 229 -4.89 20.90 -21.39
CA THR A 229 -3.94 20.20 -20.50
C THR A 229 -4.45 20.17 -19.06
N ALA A 230 -4.93 21.30 -18.54
CA ALA A 230 -5.52 21.37 -17.21
C ALA A 230 -6.72 20.43 -17.04
N ILE A 231 -7.61 20.38 -18.04
CA ILE A 231 -8.80 19.49 -18.02
C ILE A 231 -8.35 18.03 -17.99
N LYS A 232 -7.39 17.67 -18.84
CA LYS A 232 -6.87 16.30 -18.93
C LYS A 232 -6.15 15.86 -17.67
N THR A 233 -5.33 16.75 -17.09
CA THR A 233 -4.64 16.50 -15.82
C THR A 233 -5.66 16.33 -14.68
N LYS A 234 -6.71 17.18 -14.60
CA LYS A 234 -7.78 17.07 -13.61
C LYS A 234 -8.55 15.74 -13.75
N ALA A 235 -8.88 15.34 -14.97
CA ALA A 235 -9.55 14.06 -15.23
C ALA A 235 -8.71 12.86 -14.73
N LEU A 236 -7.41 12.83 -15.08
CA LEU A 236 -6.50 11.76 -14.66
C LEU A 236 -6.37 11.68 -13.14
N VAL A 237 -6.22 12.81 -12.46
CA VAL A 237 -6.15 12.86 -10.98
C VAL A 237 -7.46 12.40 -10.38
N SER A 238 -8.61 12.86 -10.87
CA SER A 238 -9.93 12.48 -10.37
C SER A 238 -10.20 10.97 -10.50
N GLU A 239 -9.78 10.36 -11.61
CA GLU A 239 -9.88 8.91 -11.84
C GLU A 239 -8.94 8.09 -10.95
N SER A 240 -7.93 8.73 -10.36
CA SER A 240 -6.92 8.10 -9.50
C SER A 240 -7.21 8.29 -8.00
N LEU A 241 -8.26 9.03 -7.64
CA LEU A 241 -8.63 9.25 -6.24
C LEU A 241 -8.93 7.94 -5.52
N GLY A 242 -8.54 7.84 -4.26
CA GLY A 242 -8.63 6.62 -3.45
C GLY A 242 -7.52 5.61 -3.73
N GLY A 243 -6.55 5.95 -4.59
CA GLY A 243 -5.47 5.06 -5.01
C GLY A 243 -4.13 5.77 -5.19
N VAL A 244 -3.30 5.18 -6.05
CA VAL A 244 -1.95 5.66 -6.36
C VAL A 244 -1.83 6.00 -7.84
N LEU A 245 -1.43 7.23 -8.14
CA LEU A 245 -1.05 7.67 -9.47
C LEU A 245 0.48 7.61 -9.61
N PHE A 246 0.98 6.75 -10.49
CA PHE A 246 2.39 6.63 -10.81
C PHE A 246 2.70 7.30 -12.15
N ILE A 247 3.61 8.27 -12.14
CA ILE A 247 4.04 8.97 -13.35
C ILE A 247 5.50 8.63 -13.61
N ASP A 248 5.72 7.83 -14.65
CA ASP A 248 7.05 7.40 -15.05
C ASP A 248 7.72 8.45 -15.94
N GLU A 249 9.05 8.58 -15.83
CA GLU A 249 9.84 9.54 -16.60
C GLU A 249 9.27 10.96 -16.59
N ILE A 250 8.91 11.45 -15.39
CA ILE A 250 8.21 12.75 -15.21
C ILE A 250 8.94 13.92 -15.85
N TYR A 251 10.27 13.86 -16.00
CA TYR A 251 11.08 14.85 -16.70
C TYR A 251 10.75 14.95 -18.19
N SER A 252 10.02 13.99 -18.75
CA SER A 252 9.53 14.04 -20.14
C SER A 252 8.49 15.13 -20.37
N LEU A 253 7.96 15.75 -19.30
CA LEU A 253 7.07 16.91 -19.43
C LEU A 253 7.75 18.04 -20.20
N GLY A 254 9.07 18.25 -20.06
CA GLY A 254 9.81 19.27 -20.79
C GLY A 254 9.53 20.70 -20.30
N ASP A 255 9.98 21.72 -21.07
CA ASP A 255 9.95 23.12 -20.67
C ASP A 255 8.91 23.96 -21.46
N ASP A 256 7.97 23.29 -22.14
CA ASP A 256 6.94 23.99 -22.94
C ASP A 256 5.77 24.51 -22.07
N SER A 257 4.96 25.40 -22.64
CA SER A 257 3.83 26.02 -21.93
C SER A 257 2.76 25.01 -21.48
N PHE A 258 2.58 23.92 -22.20
CA PHE A 258 1.64 22.86 -21.85
C PHE A 258 2.12 22.08 -20.61
N SER A 259 3.42 21.83 -20.54
CA SER A 259 4.05 21.19 -19.39
C SER A 259 3.98 22.06 -18.14
N LYS A 260 4.11 23.38 -18.28
CA LYS A 260 3.93 24.32 -17.19
C LYS A 260 2.46 24.34 -16.70
N GLU A 261 1.49 24.39 -17.63
CA GLU A 261 0.06 24.29 -17.30
C GLU A 261 -0.26 22.99 -16.55
N CYS A 262 0.32 21.85 -16.98
CA CYS A 262 0.20 20.58 -16.29
C CYS A 262 0.78 20.65 -14.88
N ALA A 263 1.99 21.16 -14.71
CA ALA A 263 2.68 21.28 -13.43
C ALA A 263 1.93 22.18 -12.44
N ASP A 264 1.40 23.31 -12.89
CA ASP A 264 0.61 24.23 -12.09
C ASP A 264 -0.70 23.57 -11.62
N THR A 265 -1.41 22.92 -12.53
CA THR A 265 -2.64 22.17 -12.24
C THR A 265 -2.36 21.01 -11.29
N LEU A 266 -1.29 20.25 -11.50
CA LEU A 266 -0.91 19.15 -10.62
C LEU A 266 -0.58 19.65 -9.21
N CYS A 267 0.14 20.77 -9.09
CA CYS A 267 0.50 21.40 -7.83
C CYS A 267 -0.74 21.77 -6.99
N GLU A 268 -1.79 22.32 -7.63
CA GLU A 268 -3.08 22.63 -7.02
C GLU A 268 -3.77 21.34 -6.52
N LEU A 269 -3.93 20.35 -7.42
CA LEU A 269 -4.64 19.11 -7.15
C LEU A 269 -3.98 18.24 -6.07
N LEU A 270 -2.65 18.25 -5.98
CA LEU A 270 -1.91 17.56 -4.91
C LEU A 270 -2.24 18.15 -3.53
N SER A 271 -2.48 19.45 -3.45
CA SER A 271 -2.87 20.10 -2.20
C SER A 271 -4.30 19.79 -1.79
N GLU A 272 -5.22 19.81 -2.75
CA GLU A 272 -6.64 19.55 -2.52
C GLU A 272 -6.91 18.08 -2.14
N ASN A 273 -6.12 17.15 -2.68
CA ASN A 273 -6.36 15.71 -2.57
C ASN A 273 -5.28 14.96 -1.76
N LYS A 274 -4.51 15.65 -0.92
CA LYS A 274 -3.39 15.08 -0.14
C LYS A 274 -3.75 13.87 0.72
N ASP A 275 -4.99 13.79 1.19
CA ASP A 275 -5.50 12.69 2.03
C ASP A 275 -6.24 11.61 1.21
N LYS A 276 -6.46 11.84 -0.09
CA LYS A 276 -7.23 10.95 -0.96
C LYS A 276 -6.41 10.32 -2.09
N LEU A 277 -5.18 10.79 -2.31
CA LEU A 277 -4.35 10.37 -3.42
C LEU A 277 -2.88 10.36 -3.02
N ILE A 278 -2.18 9.31 -3.39
CA ILE A 278 -0.72 9.29 -3.38
C ILE A 278 -0.23 9.40 -4.83
N VAL A 279 0.64 10.38 -5.10
CA VAL A 279 1.33 10.48 -6.38
C VAL A 279 2.77 10.04 -6.20
N ILE A 280 3.21 9.10 -7.04
CA ILE A 280 4.58 8.64 -7.11
C ILE A 280 5.14 9.08 -8.48
N VAL A 281 6.18 9.88 -8.48
CA VAL A 281 6.90 10.24 -9.70
C VAL A 281 8.24 9.53 -9.75
N ALA A 282 8.69 9.14 -10.94
CA ALA A 282 9.97 8.47 -11.12
C ALA A 282 10.79 9.11 -12.24
N GLY A 283 12.12 9.07 -12.07
CA GLY A 283 13.04 9.57 -13.07
C GLY A 283 14.50 9.60 -12.61
N TYR A 284 15.35 10.21 -13.42
CA TYR A 284 16.73 10.50 -13.04
C TYR A 284 16.76 11.72 -12.13
N GLN A 285 17.56 11.67 -11.06
CA GLN A 285 17.59 12.72 -10.03
C GLN A 285 17.84 14.12 -10.62
N ASN A 286 18.86 14.26 -11.45
CA ASN A 286 19.17 15.55 -12.06
C ASN A 286 18.04 16.05 -12.97
N GLU A 287 17.49 15.17 -13.81
CA GLU A 287 16.42 15.51 -14.75
C GLU A 287 15.12 15.90 -14.02
N VAL A 288 14.75 15.17 -12.96
CA VAL A 288 13.56 15.49 -12.16
C VAL A 288 13.75 16.83 -11.44
N ASN A 289 14.92 17.08 -10.86
CA ASN A 289 15.18 18.32 -10.14
C ASN A 289 15.27 19.52 -11.11
N GLU A 290 15.91 19.34 -12.27
CA GLU A 290 16.14 20.44 -13.20
C GLU A 290 14.98 20.71 -14.15
N ARG A 291 14.16 19.74 -14.46
CA ARG A 291 13.04 19.89 -15.40
C ARG A 291 11.69 19.92 -14.70
N PHE A 292 11.36 18.90 -13.87
CA PHE A 292 10.04 18.81 -13.26
C PHE A 292 9.83 19.80 -12.11
N PHE A 293 10.74 19.85 -11.14
CA PHE A 293 10.55 20.76 -10.00
C PHE A 293 10.76 22.23 -10.35
N LYS A 294 11.50 22.54 -11.41
CA LYS A 294 11.63 23.93 -11.91
C LYS A 294 10.38 24.47 -12.62
N LEU A 295 9.48 23.59 -13.10
CA LEU A 295 8.22 24.01 -13.73
C LEU A 295 7.33 24.80 -12.75
N ASN A 296 7.30 24.35 -11.47
CA ASN A 296 6.59 25.02 -10.40
C ASN A 296 7.30 24.75 -9.06
N ALA A 297 7.77 25.82 -8.41
CA ALA A 297 8.49 25.72 -7.12
C ALA A 297 7.69 25.07 -5.99
N GLY A 298 6.36 25.11 -6.07
CA GLY A 298 5.48 24.46 -5.09
C GLY A 298 5.47 22.94 -5.17
N LEU A 299 5.87 22.36 -6.31
CA LEU A 299 5.90 20.89 -6.44
C LEU A 299 6.91 20.25 -5.49
N GLU A 300 8.07 20.84 -5.32
CA GLU A 300 9.14 20.28 -4.49
C GLU A 300 8.71 20.05 -3.03
N SER A 301 7.95 20.99 -2.47
CA SER A 301 7.44 20.90 -1.09
C SER A 301 6.33 19.87 -0.91
N ARG A 302 5.68 19.42 -1.98
CA ARG A 302 4.61 18.42 -1.94
C ARG A 302 5.12 16.99 -2.06
N PHE A 303 6.31 16.83 -2.66
CA PHE A 303 7.01 15.53 -2.76
C PHE A 303 8.02 15.39 -1.63
N THR A 304 7.52 15.14 -0.42
CA THR A 304 8.31 15.09 0.81
C THR A 304 9.13 13.82 0.94
N TRP A 305 8.67 12.71 0.37
CA TRP A 305 9.32 11.41 0.43
C TRP A 305 10.17 11.18 -0.83
N ARG A 306 11.48 11.00 -0.64
CA ARG A 306 12.45 10.87 -1.73
C ARG A 306 13.22 9.57 -1.56
N PHE A 307 13.02 8.65 -2.48
CA PHE A 307 13.68 7.36 -2.51
C PHE A 307 14.72 7.33 -3.63
N THR A 308 15.94 6.95 -3.28
CA THR A 308 16.99 6.71 -4.27
C THR A 308 17.22 5.22 -4.39
N ILE A 309 17.21 4.73 -5.62
CA ILE A 309 17.57 3.36 -5.94
C ILE A 309 19.06 3.35 -6.25
N ASP A 310 19.81 2.64 -5.41
CA ASP A 310 21.24 2.44 -5.61
C ASP A 310 21.49 1.57 -6.85
N ASP A 311 22.60 1.79 -7.53
CA ASP A 311 23.04 0.94 -8.62
C ASP A 311 23.40 -0.46 -8.10
N TYR A 312 23.10 -1.46 -8.88
CA TYR A 312 23.33 -2.85 -8.49
C TYR A 312 24.81 -3.25 -8.61
N THR A 313 25.29 -4.00 -7.65
CA THR A 313 26.61 -4.62 -7.69
C THR A 313 26.64 -5.81 -8.66
N SER A 314 27.86 -6.25 -9.06
CA SER A 314 28.02 -7.44 -9.90
C SER A 314 27.45 -8.72 -9.28
N ALA A 315 27.56 -8.89 -7.96
CA ALA A 315 26.95 -10.00 -7.23
C ALA A 315 25.41 -9.93 -7.26
N GLU A 316 24.85 -8.73 -7.18
CA GLU A 316 23.39 -8.54 -7.30
C GLU A 316 22.91 -8.80 -8.72
N LEU A 317 23.66 -8.44 -9.77
CA LEU A 317 23.34 -8.79 -11.15
C LEU A 317 23.33 -10.31 -11.36
N TRP A 318 24.29 -11.04 -10.79
CA TRP A 318 24.30 -12.50 -10.81
C TRP A 318 23.07 -13.08 -10.11
N LYS A 319 22.72 -12.55 -8.92
CA LYS A 319 21.51 -12.95 -8.19
C LYS A 319 20.23 -12.67 -8.99
N MET A 320 20.15 -11.50 -9.66
CA MET A 320 19.04 -11.18 -10.55
C MET A 320 18.92 -12.17 -11.70
N PHE A 321 20.05 -12.49 -12.36
CA PHE A 321 20.10 -13.46 -13.43
C PHE A 321 19.55 -14.81 -12.96
N LYS A 322 20.04 -15.35 -11.84
CA LYS A 322 19.56 -16.60 -11.25
C LYS A 322 18.07 -16.58 -10.96
N ASN A 323 17.60 -15.54 -10.28
CA ASN A 323 16.19 -15.44 -9.93
C ASN A 323 15.29 -15.41 -11.16
N LYS A 324 15.68 -14.66 -12.21
CA LYS A 324 14.89 -14.55 -13.44
C LYS A 324 14.86 -15.86 -14.22
N ILE A 325 15.96 -16.60 -14.32
CA ILE A 325 15.97 -17.90 -15.00
C ILE A 325 15.16 -18.96 -14.22
N THR A 326 15.24 -18.96 -12.90
CA THR A 326 14.45 -19.86 -12.04
C THR A 326 12.96 -19.55 -12.16
N ALA A 327 12.58 -18.28 -12.19
CA ALA A 327 11.19 -17.85 -12.33
C ALA A 327 10.52 -18.34 -13.63
N ILE A 328 11.30 -18.52 -14.69
CA ILE A 328 10.81 -19.08 -15.98
C ILE A 328 10.95 -20.62 -16.09
N GLY A 329 11.27 -21.30 -14.96
CA GLY A 329 11.39 -22.75 -14.88
C GLY A 329 12.68 -23.30 -15.53
N TRP A 330 13.74 -22.49 -15.56
CA TRP A 330 15.07 -22.91 -16.03
C TRP A 330 16.02 -23.10 -14.84
N THR A 331 17.07 -23.88 -15.05
CA THR A 331 18.14 -24.12 -14.06
C THR A 331 19.50 -23.72 -14.64
N HIS A 332 20.52 -23.71 -13.83
CA HIS A 332 21.88 -23.47 -14.26
C HIS A 332 22.85 -24.43 -13.56
N ASN A 333 23.92 -24.76 -14.24
CA ASN A 333 25.08 -25.49 -13.68
C ASN A 333 26.31 -24.57 -13.66
N ILE A 334 26.18 -23.43 -12.93
CA ILE A 334 27.23 -22.42 -12.77
C ILE A 334 27.39 -22.19 -11.26
N GLN A 335 28.61 -22.35 -10.75
CA GLN A 335 28.91 -22.09 -9.36
C GLN A 335 28.79 -20.59 -9.09
N ASP A 336 28.41 -20.20 -7.87
CA ASP A 336 28.11 -18.81 -7.53
C ASP A 336 29.34 -17.89 -7.65
N ASP A 337 30.51 -18.37 -7.22
CA ASP A 337 31.78 -17.66 -7.36
C ASP A 337 32.17 -17.41 -8.84
N VAL A 338 31.94 -18.41 -9.71
CA VAL A 338 32.16 -18.28 -11.17
C VAL A 338 31.20 -17.25 -11.76
N GLY A 339 29.92 -17.33 -11.41
CA GLY A 339 28.91 -16.40 -11.89
C GLY A 339 29.16 -14.95 -11.43
N GLU A 340 29.45 -14.73 -10.16
CA GLU A 340 29.78 -13.41 -9.62
C GLU A 340 31.02 -12.82 -10.28
N HIS A 341 32.09 -13.63 -10.43
CA HIS A 341 33.32 -13.21 -11.09
C HIS A 341 33.08 -12.85 -12.56
N TRP A 342 32.26 -13.63 -13.26
CA TRP A 342 31.86 -13.40 -14.64
C TRP A 342 31.17 -12.03 -14.81
N PHE A 343 30.18 -11.70 -13.95
CA PHE A 343 29.51 -10.40 -13.94
C PHE A 343 30.44 -9.26 -13.51
N LYS A 344 31.37 -9.51 -12.58
CA LYS A 344 32.36 -8.53 -12.16
C LYS A 344 33.26 -8.10 -13.31
N GLN A 345 33.73 -9.04 -14.12
CA GLN A 345 34.57 -8.74 -15.28
C GLN A 345 33.84 -7.94 -16.37
N LYS A 346 32.55 -8.14 -16.51
CA LYS A 346 31.73 -7.57 -17.58
C LYS A 346 30.77 -6.48 -17.08
N TYR A 347 30.96 -5.98 -15.86
CA TYR A 347 30.06 -5.07 -15.20
C TYR A 347 29.73 -3.80 -16.01
N ALA A 348 30.71 -3.23 -16.68
CA ALA A 348 30.55 -2.04 -17.51
C ALA A 348 29.65 -2.25 -18.75
N ASP A 349 29.40 -3.48 -19.13
CA ASP A 349 28.51 -3.85 -20.25
C ASP A 349 27.01 -3.90 -19.85
N PHE A 350 26.67 -3.61 -18.56
CA PHE A 350 25.31 -3.67 -18.03
C PHE A 350 24.84 -2.32 -17.45
N PRO A 351 24.86 -1.22 -18.22
CA PRO A 351 24.48 0.12 -17.73
C PRO A 351 22.99 0.25 -17.37
N ALA A 352 22.13 -0.61 -17.92
CA ALA A 352 20.69 -0.63 -17.64
C ALA A 352 20.26 -1.83 -16.78
N PHE A 353 21.20 -2.40 -16.01
CA PHE A 353 20.99 -3.41 -14.97
C PHE A 353 19.94 -4.48 -15.31
N GLY A 354 18.77 -4.44 -14.67
CA GLY A 354 17.71 -5.44 -14.84
C GLY A 354 17.21 -5.59 -16.28
N ARG A 355 17.17 -4.50 -17.05
CA ARG A 355 16.82 -4.52 -18.48
C ARG A 355 17.87 -5.28 -19.29
N ASP A 356 19.14 -5.03 -18.99
CA ASP A 356 20.25 -5.70 -19.68
C ASP A 356 20.32 -7.19 -19.31
N ILE A 357 20.02 -7.54 -18.04
CA ILE A 357 19.90 -8.94 -17.62
C ILE A 357 18.79 -9.65 -18.39
N GLU A 358 17.64 -9.03 -18.62
CA GLU A 358 16.56 -9.62 -19.44
C GLU A 358 17.00 -9.84 -20.90
N ALA A 359 17.66 -8.85 -21.48
CA ALA A 359 18.22 -8.97 -22.82
C ALA A 359 19.30 -10.06 -22.90
N LEU A 360 20.18 -10.14 -21.90
CA LEU A 360 21.17 -11.21 -21.81
C LEU A 360 20.50 -12.58 -21.71
N ILE A 361 19.53 -12.78 -20.83
CA ILE A 361 18.83 -14.05 -20.67
C ILE A 361 18.21 -14.51 -22.00
N PHE A 362 17.61 -13.59 -22.74
CA PHE A 362 17.07 -13.90 -24.05
C PHE A 362 18.14 -14.45 -25.01
N LYS A 363 19.32 -13.81 -25.07
CA LYS A 363 20.43 -14.25 -25.92
C LYS A 363 21.06 -15.56 -25.44
N VAL A 364 21.19 -15.72 -24.13
CA VAL A 364 21.66 -16.98 -23.50
C VAL A 364 20.74 -18.15 -23.86
N LYS A 365 19.42 -17.95 -23.84
CA LYS A 365 18.45 -18.98 -24.26
C LYS A 365 18.64 -19.36 -25.75
N ILE A 366 18.91 -18.38 -26.60
CA ILE A 366 19.20 -18.68 -28.04
C ILE A 366 20.51 -19.46 -28.20
N ALA A 367 21.57 -19.05 -27.48
CA ALA A 367 22.85 -19.78 -27.50
C ALA A 367 22.68 -21.21 -26.97
N HIS A 368 21.98 -21.37 -25.84
CA HIS A 368 21.63 -22.65 -25.26
C HIS A 368 20.87 -23.56 -26.26
N SER A 369 19.85 -23.01 -26.95
CA SER A 369 19.07 -23.81 -27.91
C SER A 369 19.92 -24.40 -29.01
N ARG A 370 20.96 -23.72 -29.49
CA ARG A 370 21.93 -24.25 -30.48
C ARG A 370 22.77 -25.37 -29.90
N ARG A 371 23.19 -25.26 -28.62
CA ARG A 371 24.01 -26.30 -27.96
C ARG A 371 23.24 -27.58 -27.70
N VAL A 372 21.94 -27.49 -27.37
CA VAL A 372 21.12 -28.65 -27.03
C VAL A 372 20.31 -29.20 -28.22
N TYR A 373 20.39 -28.59 -29.40
CA TYR A 373 19.66 -29.03 -30.58
C TYR A 373 19.97 -30.50 -30.93
N GLY A 374 18.93 -31.32 -31.01
CA GLY A 374 19.05 -32.75 -31.27
C GLY A 374 19.38 -33.65 -30.07
N LYS A 375 19.54 -33.07 -28.86
CA LYS A 375 19.66 -33.86 -27.63
C LYS A 375 18.28 -34.24 -27.10
N THR A 376 18.19 -35.48 -26.57
CA THR A 376 16.92 -36.07 -26.11
C THR A 376 16.72 -36.03 -24.59
N GLU A 377 17.77 -35.79 -23.81
CA GLU A 377 17.68 -35.76 -22.36
C GLU A 377 17.01 -34.47 -21.87
N GLN A 378 15.85 -34.62 -21.24
CA GLN A 378 15.06 -33.47 -20.71
C GLN A 378 15.82 -32.61 -19.71
N ALA A 379 16.72 -33.22 -18.93
CA ALA A 379 17.52 -32.49 -17.93
C ALA A 379 18.44 -31.43 -18.57
N ASP A 380 18.93 -31.68 -19.80
CA ASP A 380 19.80 -30.75 -20.51
C ASP A 380 19.03 -29.60 -21.19
N LEU A 381 17.74 -29.80 -21.49
CA LEU A 381 16.96 -28.87 -22.32
C LEU A 381 16.70 -27.50 -21.63
N LYS A 382 16.86 -27.40 -20.32
CA LYS A 382 16.61 -26.15 -19.56
C LYS A 382 17.75 -25.78 -18.60
N THR A 383 18.92 -26.42 -18.73
CA THR A 383 20.07 -26.19 -17.85
C THR A 383 21.13 -25.34 -18.54
N ILE A 384 21.27 -24.11 -18.12
CA ILE A 384 22.26 -23.15 -18.61
C ILE A 384 23.64 -23.50 -18.04
N VAL A 385 24.66 -23.47 -18.90
CA VAL A 385 26.07 -23.62 -18.52
C VAL A 385 26.87 -22.37 -18.88
N VAL A 386 28.11 -22.25 -18.38
CA VAL A 386 28.98 -21.08 -18.61
C VAL A 386 29.16 -20.80 -20.12
N ALA A 387 29.31 -21.86 -20.95
CA ALA A 387 29.43 -21.68 -22.40
C ALA A 387 28.21 -21.02 -23.06
N ASP A 388 27.00 -21.28 -22.56
CA ASP A 388 25.78 -20.63 -23.03
C ASP A 388 25.78 -19.15 -22.65
N LEU A 389 26.28 -18.84 -21.42
CA LEU A 389 26.38 -17.48 -20.89
C LEU A 389 27.37 -16.65 -21.73
N ASP A 390 28.56 -17.22 -22.06
CA ASP A 390 29.57 -16.56 -22.89
C ASP A 390 29.06 -16.34 -24.33
N ALA A 391 28.50 -17.36 -24.95
CA ALA A 391 27.97 -17.25 -26.31
C ALA A 391 26.77 -16.26 -26.38
N GLY A 392 25.88 -16.28 -25.38
CA GLY A 392 24.77 -15.35 -25.28
C GLY A 392 25.25 -13.90 -25.05
N PHE A 393 26.30 -13.71 -24.28
CA PHE A 393 26.91 -12.40 -24.04
C PHE A 393 27.52 -11.79 -25.31
N LEU A 394 28.18 -12.59 -26.14
CA LEU A 394 28.69 -12.12 -27.42
C LEU A 394 27.54 -11.58 -28.30
N GLN A 395 26.46 -12.33 -28.41
CA GLN A 395 25.26 -11.89 -29.16
C GLN A 395 24.60 -10.64 -28.55
N PHE A 396 24.61 -10.54 -27.22
CA PHE A 396 24.12 -9.36 -26.50
C PHE A 396 24.95 -8.13 -26.86
N LYS A 397 26.29 -8.20 -26.81
CA LYS A 397 27.18 -7.10 -27.21
C LYS A 397 27.02 -6.68 -28.67
N GLU A 398 26.84 -7.61 -29.57
CA GLU A 398 26.58 -7.30 -31.00
C GLU A 398 25.27 -6.54 -31.17
N SER A 399 24.21 -6.92 -30.44
CA SER A 399 22.93 -6.22 -30.50
C SER A 399 22.99 -4.81 -29.91
N MET A 400 23.79 -4.58 -28.86
CA MET A 400 24.03 -3.25 -28.28
C MET A 400 24.78 -2.34 -29.24
N LYS A 401 25.83 -2.83 -29.88
CA LYS A 401 26.60 -2.07 -30.89
C LYS A 401 25.72 -1.67 -32.09
N SER A 402 24.88 -2.56 -32.57
CA SER A 402 23.97 -2.26 -33.68
C SER A 402 22.96 -1.16 -33.33
N SER A 403 22.47 -1.15 -32.09
CA SER A 403 21.56 -0.13 -31.60
C SER A 403 22.22 1.25 -31.44
N SER A 404 23.45 1.32 -30.95
CA SER A 404 24.20 2.57 -30.80
C SER A 404 24.51 3.19 -32.17
N VAL A 405 24.99 2.41 -33.12
CA VAL A 405 25.26 2.86 -34.50
C VAL A 405 23.98 3.32 -35.21
N TYR A 406 22.85 2.66 -34.96
CA TYR A 406 21.55 3.07 -35.52
C TYR A 406 21.10 4.41 -34.90
N ASN A 407 21.27 4.62 -33.61
CA ASN A 407 20.93 5.86 -32.93
C ASN A 407 21.83 7.03 -33.35
N GLU A 408 23.16 6.79 -33.53
CA GLU A 408 24.08 7.80 -34.06
C GLU A 408 23.71 8.21 -35.50
N LYS A 409 23.41 7.26 -36.39
CA LYS A 409 22.96 7.53 -37.72
C LYS A 409 21.65 8.30 -37.78
N LYS A 410 20.68 7.96 -36.89
CA LYS A 410 19.42 8.68 -36.77
C LYS A 410 19.60 10.12 -36.27
N PHE A 411 20.50 10.29 -35.27
CA PHE A 411 20.84 11.62 -34.74
C PHE A 411 21.51 12.49 -35.80
N VAL A 412 22.48 11.97 -36.54
CA VAL A 412 23.14 12.66 -37.66
C VAL A 412 22.14 13.01 -38.74
N SER A 413 21.25 12.07 -39.14
CA SER A 413 20.24 12.38 -40.17
C SER A 413 19.20 13.42 -39.72
N SER A 414 18.92 13.56 -38.42
CA SER A 414 18.02 14.58 -37.88
C SER A 414 18.66 15.97 -37.76
N MET A 415 19.98 16.07 -37.86
CA MET A 415 20.71 17.36 -37.92
C MET A 415 20.76 17.97 -39.32
N PHE A 416 20.39 17.21 -40.36
CA PHE A 416 20.40 17.63 -41.75
C PHE A 416 18.99 17.76 -42.37
N LEU A 417 17.95 17.68 -41.58
CA LEU A 417 16.55 18.00 -41.88
C LEU A 417 16.11 19.24 -41.09
#